data_24befd7c0cc3bfcaafae616af3640f4d
#
_entry.id   24befd7c0cc3bfcaafae616af3640f4d
#
_cell.length_a   1.000
_cell.length_b   1.000
_cell.length_c   1.000
_cell.angle_alpha   90.00
_cell.angle_beta   90.00
_cell.angle_gamma   90.00
#
_symmetry.space_group_name_H-M   'P 1'
#
loop_
_entity.id
_entity.type
_entity.pdbx_description
1 polymer ?
#
loop_
_entity_poly.entity_id
_entity_poly.type
_entity_poly.pdbx_seq_one_letter_code
_entity_poly.pdbx_strand_id
1 'polypeptide(L)'
;MIRELVATLVLVSPCLVGCGGSGSDRPELVPVKGTVTFKDSPVEGATVTFFNANSPRSASGITDAAGKFQLTTFDTNDGAVPGEHTVTISKVEASADAPMSGGMSPEQIQAKMKEQVDRMKGNLKESAAKTTLPAKYADPKTSGETRTVVKGDANDFKFQLTD
;
A
#
# COMPACT_ATOMS: atom_id res chain seq x y z
N MET A 1 -19.43 71.45 -37.36
CA MET A 1 -18.79 71.58 -36.06
C MET A 1 -19.48 70.58 -35.13
N ILE A 2 -19.09 69.37 -35.13
CA ILE A 2 -19.62 68.33 -34.26
C ILE A 2 -18.40 67.61 -33.71
N ARG A 3 -18.20 67.74 -32.41
CA ARG A 3 -17.05 67.12 -31.66
C ARG A 3 -17.42 65.74 -31.26
N GLU A 4 -16.76 64.77 -31.86
CA GLU A 4 -16.83 63.37 -31.52
C GLU A 4 -16.12 63.12 -30.17
N LEU A 5 -16.89 62.68 -29.19
CA LEU A 5 -16.40 62.21 -27.90
C LEU A 5 -16.14 60.68 -28.03
N VAL A 6 -14.87 60.32 -28.18
CA VAL A 6 -14.43 58.92 -28.16
C VAL A 6 -14.30 58.47 -26.70
N ALA A 7 -15.26 57.70 -26.23
CA ALA A 7 -15.20 57.05 -24.93
C ALA A 7 -14.33 55.79 -25.03
N THR A 8 -13.13 55.87 -24.47
CA THR A 8 -12.21 54.70 -24.40
C THR A 8 -12.65 53.80 -23.26
N LEU A 9 -13.26 52.65 -23.61
CA LEU A 9 -13.61 51.58 -22.69
C LEU A 9 -12.37 50.76 -22.37
N VAL A 10 -11.77 50.97 -21.19
CA VAL A 10 -10.68 50.17 -20.68
C VAL A 10 -11.24 48.88 -20.12
N LEU A 11 -11.06 47.79 -20.86
CA LEU A 11 -11.36 46.41 -20.39
C LEU A 11 -10.28 45.97 -19.40
N VAL A 12 -10.60 46.06 -18.11
CA VAL A 12 -9.77 45.45 -17.05
C VAL A 12 -10.08 43.96 -17.04
N SER A 13 -9.15 43.18 -17.60
CA SER A 13 -9.20 41.73 -17.56
C SER A 13 -8.70 41.23 -16.19
N PRO A 14 -9.49 40.53 -15.35
CA PRO A 14 -9.00 39.95 -14.12
C PRO A 14 -8.13 38.75 -14.48
N CYS A 15 -6.82 38.82 -14.25
CA CYS A 15 -5.92 37.69 -14.22
C CYS A 15 -6.34 36.76 -13.08
N LEU A 16 -7.05 35.69 -13.43
CA LEU A 16 -7.21 34.52 -12.58
C LEU A 16 -5.82 33.85 -12.44
N VAL A 17 -5.08 34.24 -11.40
CA VAL A 17 -3.91 33.48 -10.96
C VAL A 17 -4.43 32.17 -10.43
N GLY A 18 -4.47 31.14 -11.30
CA GLY A 18 -4.70 29.78 -10.92
C GLY A 18 -3.55 29.31 -10.02
N CYS A 19 -3.81 29.14 -8.73
CA CYS A 19 -2.98 28.33 -7.86
C CYS A 19 -3.05 26.87 -8.33
N GLY A 20 -2.36 26.56 -9.40
CA GLY A 20 -2.09 25.21 -9.88
C GLY A 20 -0.65 24.85 -9.57
N GLY A 21 -0.41 24.33 -8.38
CA GLY A 21 0.94 23.97 -8.00
C GLY A 21 1.03 23.19 -6.71
N SER A 22 0.15 22.19 -6.50
CA SER A 22 0.55 21.06 -5.70
C SER A 22 1.44 20.19 -6.56
N GLY A 23 2.72 20.56 -6.69
CA GLY A 23 3.76 19.62 -7.04
C GLY A 23 3.76 18.57 -5.94
N SER A 24 2.96 17.52 -6.12
CA SER A 24 3.09 16.33 -5.30
C SER A 24 4.49 15.81 -5.61
N ASP A 25 5.36 15.86 -4.61
CA ASP A 25 6.73 15.30 -4.63
C ASP A 25 6.64 13.77 -4.66
N ARG A 26 5.75 13.26 -5.52
CA ARG A 26 5.50 11.83 -5.72
C ARG A 26 6.50 11.31 -6.74
N PRO A 27 7.24 10.29 -6.38
CA PRO A 27 8.12 9.64 -7.34
C PRO A 27 7.29 9.03 -8.47
N GLU A 28 7.91 8.89 -9.63
CA GLU A 28 7.32 8.16 -10.75
C GLU A 28 7.08 6.70 -10.35
N LEU A 29 5.89 6.19 -10.64
CA LEU A 29 5.50 4.81 -10.34
C LEU A 29 5.34 4.02 -11.63
N VAL A 30 5.60 2.73 -11.54
CA VAL A 30 5.45 1.78 -12.64
C VAL A 30 4.52 0.67 -12.19
N PRO A 31 3.49 0.29 -12.99
CA PRO A 31 2.61 -0.81 -12.65
C PRO A 31 3.38 -2.11 -12.41
N VAL A 32 3.09 -2.77 -11.30
CA VAL A 32 3.68 -4.04 -10.91
C VAL A 32 2.58 -5.02 -10.54
N LYS A 33 2.67 -6.21 -11.10
CA LYS A 33 1.79 -7.34 -10.81
C LYS A 33 2.59 -8.60 -10.62
N GLY A 34 1.96 -9.64 -10.11
CA GLY A 34 2.63 -10.92 -9.97
C GLY A 34 1.73 -11.99 -9.43
N THR A 35 2.33 -13.14 -9.14
CA THR A 35 1.63 -14.32 -8.61
C THR A 35 2.45 -14.92 -7.48
N VAL A 36 1.79 -15.33 -6.40
CA VAL A 36 2.39 -16.03 -5.27
C VAL A 36 1.84 -17.45 -5.21
N THR A 37 2.74 -18.41 -5.17
CA THR A 37 2.43 -19.83 -4.96
C THR A 37 3.22 -20.38 -3.78
N PHE A 38 2.63 -21.31 -3.05
CA PHE A 38 3.29 -22.08 -1.99
C PHE A 38 3.09 -23.56 -2.28
N LYS A 39 4.19 -24.30 -2.48
CA LYS A 39 4.15 -25.71 -2.89
C LYS A 39 3.22 -25.92 -4.10
N ASP A 40 3.42 -25.12 -5.15
CA ASP A 40 2.66 -25.12 -6.41
C ASP A 40 1.17 -24.75 -6.28
N SER A 41 0.69 -24.42 -5.09
CA SER A 41 -0.68 -23.96 -4.86
C SER A 41 -0.75 -22.43 -4.77
N PRO A 42 -1.74 -21.78 -5.38
CA PRO A 42 -1.90 -20.34 -5.26
C PRO A 42 -2.20 -19.93 -3.81
N VAL A 43 -1.60 -18.84 -3.37
CA VAL A 43 -1.81 -18.32 -2.01
C VAL A 43 -2.77 -17.14 -2.07
N GLU A 44 -3.99 -17.32 -1.59
CA GLU A 44 -4.99 -16.26 -1.44
C GLU A 44 -4.79 -15.47 -0.15
N GLY A 45 -5.05 -14.16 -0.19
CA GLY A 45 -5.04 -13.28 0.99
C GLY A 45 -3.65 -13.03 1.58
N ALA A 46 -2.58 -13.32 0.83
CA ALA A 46 -1.24 -12.95 1.26
C ALA A 46 -0.95 -11.48 0.96
N THR A 47 -0.33 -10.80 1.90
CA THR A 47 0.19 -9.44 1.71
C THR A 47 1.60 -9.52 1.16
N VAL A 48 1.82 -8.94 -0.01
CA VAL A 48 3.11 -8.80 -0.67
C VAL A 48 3.56 -7.36 -0.51
N THR A 49 4.74 -7.12 0.04
CA THR A 49 5.27 -5.77 0.26
C THR A 49 6.65 -5.63 -0.38
N PHE A 50 6.83 -4.58 -1.14
CA PHE A 50 8.05 -4.20 -1.83
C PHE A 50 8.69 -3.01 -1.13
N PHE A 51 9.84 -3.21 -0.52
CA PHE A 51 10.61 -2.18 0.17
C PHE A 51 11.73 -1.67 -0.72
N ASN A 52 11.76 -0.37 -0.96
CA ASN A 52 12.86 0.30 -1.64
C ASN A 52 13.46 1.35 -0.71
N ALA A 53 14.78 1.28 -0.48
CA ALA A 53 15.48 2.22 0.41
C ALA A 53 15.42 3.68 -0.08
N ASN A 54 15.20 3.88 -1.38
CA ASN A 54 15.13 5.22 -2.00
C ASN A 54 13.68 5.73 -2.13
N SER A 55 12.70 4.97 -1.64
CA SER A 55 11.29 5.36 -1.68
C SER A 55 10.80 5.76 -0.30
N PRO A 56 10.06 6.87 -0.16
CA PRO A 56 9.49 7.28 1.12
C PRO A 56 8.38 6.32 1.61
N ARG A 57 7.87 5.48 0.71
CA ARG A 57 6.80 4.51 1.02
C ARG A 57 7.08 3.18 0.31
N SER A 58 6.74 2.09 0.99
CA SER A 58 6.70 0.76 0.39
C SER A 58 5.45 0.60 -0.47
N ALA A 59 5.56 -0.21 -1.52
CA ALA A 59 4.42 -0.65 -2.29
C ALA A 59 3.88 -1.97 -1.72
N SER A 60 2.58 -2.14 -1.68
CA SER A 60 1.97 -3.38 -1.18
C SER A 60 0.77 -3.82 -2.02
N GLY A 61 0.48 -5.11 -1.99
CA GLY A 61 -0.68 -5.70 -2.63
C GLY A 61 -1.14 -6.95 -1.89
N ILE A 62 -2.40 -7.32 -2.09
CA ILE A 62 -2.98 -8.53 -1.51
C ILE A 62 -3.28 -9.49 -2.65
N THR A 63 -2.96 -10.77 -2.45
CA THR A 63 -3.23 -11.81 -3.44
C THR A 63 -4.70 -12.20 -3.49
N ASP A 64 -5.22 -12.42 -4.69
CA ASP A 64 -6.56 -12.96 -4.93
C ASP A 64 -6.60 -14.51 -4.81
N ALA A 65 -7.76 -15.10 -5.07
CA ALA A 65 -7.97 -16.57 -5.04
C ALA A 65 -7.07 -17.34 -6.01
N ALA A 66 -6.55 -16.70 -7.06
CA ALA A 66 -5.58 -17.27 -7.99
C ALA A 66 -4.12 -16.98 -7.60
N GLY A 67 -3.89 -16.38 -6.43
CA GLY A 67 -2.58 -15.96 -5.94
C GLY A 67 -2.03 -14.73 -6.66
N LYS A 68 -2.81 -14.03 -7.47
CA LYS A 68 -2.37 -12.84 -8.22
C LYS A 68 -2.49 -11.60 -7.36
N PHE A 69 -1.54 -10.67 -7.52
CA PHE A 69 -1.56 -9.38 -6.84
C PHE A 69 -1.20 -8.24 -7.79
N GLN A 70 -1.57 -7.02 -7.40
CA GLN A 70 -1.12 -5.77 -7.99
C GLN A 70 -0.66 -4.85 -6.88
N LEU A 71 0.43 -4.10 -7.12
CA LEU A 71 0.99 -3.22 -6.11
C LEU A 71 0.32 -1.86 -6.10
N THR A 72 0.20 -1.32 -4.90
CA THR A 72 -0.31 0.00 -4.58
C THR A 72 0.71 0.73 -3.71
N THR A 73 1.06 1.97 -4.05
CA THR A 73 1.95 2.83 -3.25
C THR A 73 1.19 4.04 -2.69
N PHE A 74 0.53 4.80 -3.52
CA PHE A 74 -0.26 5.98 -3.16
C PHE A 74 -1.72 5.83 -3.56
N ASP A 75 -1.97 5.40 -4.80
CA ASP A 75 -3.30 5.22 -5.37
C ASP A 75 -3.47 3.76 -5.81
N THR A 76 -4.71 3.28 -5.86
CA THR A 76 -5.01 1.87 -6.16
C THR A 76 -4.34 1.40 -7.45
N ASN A 77 -3.52 0.36 -7.36
CA ASN A 77 -2.82 -0.30 -8.47
C ASN A 77 -1.86 0.63 -9.25
N ASP A 78 -1.36 1.67 -8.60
CA ASP A 78 -0.39 2.61 -9.19
C ASP A 78 1.02 2.01 -9.32
N GLY A 79 1.28 0.89 -8.66
CA GLY A 79 2.51 0.13 -8.77
C GLY A 79 3.58 0.49 -7.75
N ALA A 80 4.85 0.51 -8.16
CA ALA A 80 6.01 0.78 -7.32
C ALA A 80 7.01 1.71 -7.99
N VAL A 81 7.90 2.32 -7.21
CA VAL A 81 9.02 3.13 -7.72
C VAL A 81 9.99 2.22 -8.49
N PRO A 82 10.54 2.65 -9.63
CA PRO A 82 11.61 1.90 -10.31
C PRO A 82 12.82 1.69 -9.40
N GLY A 83 13.47 0.55 -9.52
CA GLY A 83 14.67 0.20 -8.76
C GLY A 83 14.59 -1.14 -8.08
N GLU A 84 15.60 -1.44 -7.26
CA GLU A 84 15.68 -2.68 -6.50
C GLU A 84 14.78 -2.63 -5.25
N HIS A 85 14.04 -3.70 -5.04
CA HIS A 85 13.15 -3.88 -3.90
C HIS A 85 13.44 -5.17 -3.17
N THR A 86 13.47 -5.11 -1.85
CA THR A 86 13.35 -6.28 -0.99
C THR A 86 11.87 -6.62 -0.84
N VAL A 87 11.52 -7.87 -1.09
CA VAL A 87 10.12 -8.30 -1.08
C VAL A 87 9.85 -9.14 0.16
N THR A 88 8.75 -8.85 0.84
CA THR A 88 8.22 -9.69 1.92
C THR A 88 6.85 -10.21 1.56
N ILE A 89 6.56 -11.41 1.99
CA ILE A 89 5.27 -12.06 1.75
C ILE A 89 4.79 -12.66 3.06
N SER A 90 3.64 -12.18 3.53
CA SER A 90 3.02 -12.68 4.76
C SER A 90 1.55 -12.98 4.54
N LYS A 91 1.06 -14.04 5.16
CA LYS A 91 -0.36 -14.31 5.23
C LYS A 91 -0.75 -14.42 6.70
N VAL A 92 -1.54 -13.46 7.14
CA VAL A 92 -2.15 -13.46 8.48
C VAL A 92 -3.58 -13.95 8.29
N GLU A 93 -3.92 -15.08 8.90
CA GLU A 93 -5.34 -15.45 8.99
C GLU A 93 -6.02 -14.40 9.87
N ALA A 94 -6.96 -13.67 9.28
CA ALA A 94 -7.80 -12.75 10.05
C ALA A 94 -8.53 -13.61 11.10
N SER A 95 -8.12 -13.46 12.36
CA SER A 95 -8.94 -13.95 13.45
C SER A 95 -10.30 -13.28 13.30
N ALA A 96 -11.37 -14.06 13.24
CA ALA A 96 -12.75 -13.59 13.09
C ALA A 96 -13.22 -12.69 14.26
N ASP A 97 -12.32 -12.36 15.18
CA ASP A 97 -12.52 -11.48 16.34
C ASP A 97 -12.10 -10.02 16.10
N ALA A 98 -12.02 -9.56 14.86
CA ALA A 98 -11.97 -8.11 14.62
C ALA A 98 -13.32 -7.52 15.08
N PRO A 99 -13.36 -6.69 16.14
CA PRO A 99 -14.62 -6.11 16.59
C PRO A 99 -15.14 -5.19 15.48
N MET A 100 -16.23 -5.63 14.84
CA MET A 100 -17.05 -4.75 14.00
C MET A 100 -17.45 -3.56 14.87
N SER A 101 -16.90 -2.40 14.59
CA SER A 101 -17.16 -1.14 15.26
C SER A 101 -18.60 -0.66 14.94
N GLY A 102 -19.58 -1.38 15.46
CA GLY A 102 -20.98 -1.05 15.36
C GLY A 102 -21.58 -0.95 16.75
N GLY A 103 -21.74 0.26 17.30
CA GLY A 103 -22.68 0.54 18.38
C GLY A 103 -22.23 0.25 19.82
N MET A 104 -20.94 0.28 20.11
CA MET A 104 -20.46 0.20 21.50
C MET A 104 -20.45 1.55 22.20
N SER A 105 -20.88 1.58 23.48
CA SER A 105 -20.74 2.77 24.30
C SER A 105 -19.27 3.06 24.64
N PRO A 106 -18.91 4.33 24.94
CA PRO A 106 -17.53 4.70 25.29
C PRO A 106 -16.94 3.88 26.44
N GLU A 107 -17.75 3.49 27.40
CA GLU A 107 -17.35 2.67 28.56
C GLU A 107 -17.01 1.23 28.15
N GLN A 108 -17.77 0.64 27.22
CA GLN A 108 -17.51 -0.69 26.68
C GLN A 108 -16.23 -0.71 25.81
N ILE A 109 -15.95 0.39 25.13
CA ILE A 109 -14.70 0.54 24.37
C ILE A 109 -13.50 0.60 25.32
N GLN A 110 -13.59 1.36 26.43
CA GLN A 110 -12.51 1.44 27.43
C GLN A 110 -12.27 0.10 28.13
N ALA A 111 -13.33 -0.62 28.51
CA ALA A 111 -13.23 -1.93 29.14
C ALA A 111 -12.55 -2.95 28.20
N LYS A 112 -12.93 -2.98 26.93
CA LYS A 112 -12.30 -3.86 25.93
C LYS A 112 -10.86 -3.46 25.61
N MET A 113 -10.54 -2.16 25.55
CA MET A 113 -9.17 -1.70 25.40
C MET A 113 -8.27 -2.15 26.55
N LYS A 114 -8.78 -2.06 27.79
CA LYS A 114 -8.03 -2.50 28.97
C LYS A 114 -7.80 -4.01 28.96
N GLU A 115 -8.83 -4.79 28.64
CA GLU A 115 -8.71 -6.24 28.48
C GLU A 115 -7.73 -6.62 27.36
N GLN A 116 -7.73 -5.89 26.24
CA GLN A 116 -6.82 -6.12 25.13
C GLN A 116 -5.37 -5.77 25.49
N VAL A 117 -5.14 -4.70 26.25
CA VAL A 117 -3.83 -4.32 26.77
C VAL A 117 -3.30 -5.36 27.77
N ASP A 118 -4.16 -5.89 28.65
CA ASP A 118 -3.77 -6.93 29.60
C ASP A 118 -3.50 -8.27 28.92
N ARG A 119 -4.26 -8.62 27.87
CA ARG A 119 -3.95 -9.76 26.98
C ARG A 119 -2.63 -9.58 26.24
N MET A 120 -2.34 -8.38 25.73
CA MET A 120 -1.04 -8.07 25.09
C MET A 120 0.13 -8.21 26.05
N LYS A 121 -0.01 -7.78 27.31
CA LYS A 121 1.03 -7.95 28.35
C LYS A 121 1.27 -9.41 28.71
N GLY A 122 0.23 -10.24 28.71
CA GLY A 122 0.33 -11.67 28.98
C GLY A 122 0.84 -12.51 27.80
N ASN A 123 0.73 -12.02 26.57
CA ASN A 123 0.89 -12.82 25.36
C ASN A 123 2.02 -12.35 24.43
N LEU A 124 3.01 -11.62 24.97
CA LEU A 124 4.22 -11.28 24.21
C LEU A 124 5.07 -12.50 23.79
N LYS A 125 4.67 -13.72 24.19
CA LYS A 125 5.33 -14.97 23.81
C LYS A 125 4.57 -15.84 22.79
N GLU A 126 3.33 -15.52 22.44
CA GLU A 126 2.50 -16.45 21.65
C GLU A 126 1.59 -15.78 20.60
N SER A 127 1.83 -14.53 20.27
CA SER A 127 1.22 -13.91 19.09
C SER A 127 2.13 -14.05 17.87
N ALA A 128 2.62 -15.26 17.64
CA ALA A 128 2.85 -15.68 16.27
C ALA A 128 1.45 -15.89 15.68
N ALA A 129 0.87 -14.85 15.07
CA ALA A 129 -0.24 -15.00 14.16
C ALA A 129 0.04 -16.26 13.34
N LYS A 130 -0.89 -17.23 13.30
CA LYS A 130 -0.71 -18.47 12.54
C LYS A 130 -0.47 -18.09 11.10
N THR A 131 0.80 -17.86 10.78
CA THR A 131 1.23 -17.54 9.43
C THR A 131 1.20 -18.86 8.69
N THR A 132 0.32 -18.99 7.73
CA THR A 132 0.21 -20.17 6.86
C THR A 132 1.46 -20.33 5.99
N LEU A 133 2.28 -19.29 5.89
CA LEU A 133 3.53 -19.24 5.16
C LEU A 133 4.73 -19.29 6.12
N PRO A 134 5.89 -19.81 5.69
CA PRO A 134 7.11 -19.76 6.49
C PRO A 134 7.48 -18.33 6.89
N ALA A 135 7.73 -18.14 8.18
CA ALA A 135 8.03 -16.80 8.76
C ALA A 135 9.23 -16.11 8.10
N LYS A 136 10.14 -16.87 7.48
CA LYS A 136 11.29 -16.34 6.74
C LYS A 136 10.91 -15.32 5.67
N TYR A 137 9.75 -15.48 5.01
CA TYR A 137 9.28 -14.58 3.96
C TYR A 137 8.64 -13.28 4.49
N ALA A 138 8.26 -13.25 5.76
CA ALA A 138 7.64 -12.09 6.38
C ALA A 138 8.64 -11.00 6.81
N ASP A 139 9.92 -11.34 6.97
CA ASP A 139 10.95 -10.40 7.41
C ASP A 139 11.85 -10.00 6.24
N PRO A 140 12.07 -8.71 5.98
CA PRO A 140 12.94 -8.22 4.90
C PRO A 140 14.38 -8.76 4.95
N LYS A 141 14.86 -9.09 6.16
CA LYS A 141 16.24 -9.59 6.35
C LYS A 141 16.39 -11.08 6.01
N THR A 142 15.32 -11.83 6.10
CA THR A 142 15.33 -13.29 5.92
C THR A 142 14.57 -13.76 4.70
N SER A 143 13.76 -12.90 4.07
CA SER A 143 12.96 -13.25 2.90
C SER A 143 13.82 -13.71 1.71
N GLY A 144 15.01 -13.12 1.56
CA GLY A 144 15.91 -13.43 0.44
C GLY A 144 15.33 -13.09 -0.94
N GLU A 145 14.13 -12.51 -0.98
CA GLU A 145 13.44 -12.17 -2.22
C GLU A 145 13.74 -10.73 -2.62
N THR A 146 14.55 -10.57 -3.67
CA THR A 146 14.83 -9.25 -4.25
C THR A 146 14.31 -9.20 -5.67
N ARG A 147 13.68 -8.09 -6.05
CA ARG A 147 13.17 -7.85 -7.40
C ARG A 147 13.50 -6.43 -7.85
N THR A 148 13.83 -6.29 -9.12
CA THR A 148 14.06 -4.99 -9.74
C THR A 148 12.84 -4.60 -10.55
N VAL A 149 12.25 -3.46 -10.22
CA VAL A 149 11.16 -2.84 -10.99
C VAL A 149 11.78 -1.97 -12.06
N VAL A 150 11.46 -2.23 -13.33
CA VAL A 150 12.05 -1.55 -14.50
C VAL A 150 11.01 -0.66 -15.16
N LYS A 151 11.42 0.56 -15.50
CA LYS A 151 10.58 1.51 -16.21
C LYS A 151 10.39 1.05 -17.67
N GLY A 152 9.13 1.07 -18.11
CA GLY A 152 8.78 0.74 -19.48
C GLY A 152 8.57 -0.75 -19.78
N ASP A 153 8.84 -1.63 -18.80
CA ASP A 153 8.64 -3.07 -18.94
C ASP A 153 7.39 -3.55 -18.19
N ALA A 154 6.89 -4.73 -18.61
CA ALA A 154 5.86 -5.43 -17.89
C ALA A 154 6.46 -6.08 -16.63
N ASN A 155 6.35 -5.44 -15.47
CA ASN A 155 6.82 -5.96 -14.20
C ASN A 155 5.82 -7.02 -13.67
N ASP A 156 6.00 -8.27 -14.13
CA ASP A 156 5.20 -9.43 -13.72
C ASP A 156 6.09 -10.43 -13.00
N PHE A 157 5.96 -10.51 -11.68
CA PHE A 157 6.81 -11.32 -10.83
C PHE A 157 6.12 -12.60 -10.35
N LYS A 158 6.85 -13.70 -10.36
CA LYS A 158 6.39 -14.98 -9.82
C LYS A 158 7.20 -15.32 -8.57
N PHE A 159 6.49 -15.58 -7.47
CA PHE A 159 7.06 -16.02 -6.21
C PHE A 159 6.62 -17.46 -5.94
N GLN A 160 7.59 -18.37 -5.94
CA GLN A 160 7.38 -19.76 -5.60
C GLN A 160 7.97 -19.99 -4.21
N LEU A 161 7.11 -20.04 -3.21
CA LEU A 161 7.50 -20.18 -1.83
C LEU A 161 7.61 -21.67 -1.47
N THR A 162 8.64 -22.01 -0.69
CA THR A 162 8.91 -23.36 -0.17
C THR A 162 9.18 -23.28 1.33
N ASP A 163 9.15 -24.42 2.02
CA ASP A 163 9.49 -24.50 3.46
C ASP A 163 10.92 -24.06 3.75
#